data_6164db13b0e6b1d3f86fb8613a08431a
#
_entry.id   6164db13b0e6b1d3f86fb8613a08431a
#
_cell.length_a   1.000
_cell.length_b   1.000
_cell.length_c   1.000
_cell.angle_alpha   90.00
_cell.angle_beta   90.00
_cell.angle_gamma   90.00
#
_symmetry.space_group_name_H-M   'P 1'
#
loop_
_entity.id
_entity.type
_entity.pdbx_description
1 polymer ?
#
loop_
_entity_poly.entity_id
_entity_poly.type
_entity_poly.pdbx_seq_one_letter_code
_entity_poly.pdbx_strand_id
1 'polypeptide(L)'
;MPVLPTTAYSQAEDALTLARALVNDTSGAVFTDTLLMPLLNSAYRGLQRELAENGVSVLMEQQDIELDQNVSTGVTNTEISDASSPQLPTDCLMPHVLWERATANTGDVFVPMEKFTSGGGMLNLQPSCYLRLWEWREDKINLIGATQSITVRVRYEKVLPILTLGTDPVQIRSATDALGYATAALAARSRGARALAVDLLGAAQTAIENLINRYIRPEQTTGRRRKPYGYRRGVVYL
;
A
#
# COMPACT_ATOMS: atom_id res chain seq x y z
N MET A 1 -30.69 18.13 11.89
CA MET A 1 -29.28 18.13 11.46
C MET A 1 -29.16 17.05 10.38
N PRO A 2 -28.63 17.34 9.20
CA PRO A 2 -28.37 16.28 8.23
C PRO A 2 -27.29 15.38 8.82
N VAL A 3 -27.61 14.09 8.93
CA VAL A 3 -26.62 13.06 9.29
C VAL A 3 -25.67 12.96 8.11
N LEU A 4 -24.42 13.40 8.29
CA LEU A 4 -23.37 13.20 7.31
C LEU A 4 -23.22 11.68 7.08
N PRO A 5 -23.11 11.23 5.84
CA PRO A 5 -22.88 9.80 5.57
C PRO A 5 -21.61 9.34 6.27
N THR A 6 -21.76 8.34 7.11
CA THR A 6 -20.72 7.84 8.03
C THR A 6 -19.59 7.11 7.28
N THR A 7 -19.72 6.88 5.99
CA THR A 7 -18.73 6.11 5.20
C THR A 7 -18.11 6.99 4.11
N ALA A 8 -16.85 7.34 4.29
CA ALA A 8 -16.06 8.03 3.28
C ALA A 8 -15.64 7.09 2.11
N TYR A 9 -16.02 5.83 2.18
CA TYR A 9 -15.69 4.78 1.22
C TYR A 9 -16.96 4.24 0.56
N SER A 10 -16.89 3.96 -0.74
CA SER A 10 -17.92 3.21 -1.46
C SER A 10 -17.96 1.75 -0.98
N GLN A 11 -19.11 1.11 -1.11
CA GLN A 11 -19.28 -0.30 -0.79
C GLN A 11 -18.98 -1.18 -2.02
N ALA A 12 -18.67 -2.43 -1.79
CA ALA A 12 -18.47 -3.41 -2.86
C ALA A 12 -19.72 -3.53 -3.75
N GLU A 13 -20.92 -3.40 -3.17
CA GLU A 13 -22.21 -3.43 -3.88
C GLU A 13 -22.34 -2.34 -4.95
N ASP A 14 -21.76 -1.15 -4.73
CA ASP A 14 -21.77 -0.08 -5.72
C ASP A 14 -21.05 -0.52 -7.01
N ALA A 15 -19.89 -1.17 -6.87
CA ALA A 15 -19.13 -1.70 -8.01
C ALA A 15 -19.83 -2.90 -8.66
N LEU A 16 -20.45 -3.78 -7.86
CA LEU A 16 -21.22 -4.91 -8.38
C LEU A 16 -22.45 -4.47 -9.16
N THR A 17 -23.18 -3.47 -8.65
CA THR A 17 -24.35 -2.91 -9.31
C THR A 17 -23.98 -2.27 -10.64
N LEU A 18 -22.89 -1.50 -10.67
CA LEU A 18 -22.35 -0.95 -11.91
C LEU A 18 -21.95 -2.07 -12.89
N ALA A 19 -21.24 -3.09 -12.40
CA ALA A 19 -20.83 -4.21 -13.25
C ALA A 19 -22.04 -4.94 -13.88
N ARG A 20 -23.11 -5.19 -13.10
CA ARG A 20 -24.35 -5.80 -13.61
C ARG A 20 -25.01 -4.94 -14.67
N ALA A 21 -25.10 -3.65 -14.45
CA ALA A 21 -25.68 -2.72 -15.42
C ALA A 21 -24.91 -2.76 -16.75
N LEU A 22 -23.59 -2.82 -16.72
CA LEU A 22 -22.72 -2.85 -17.90
C LEU A 22 -22.82 -4.16 -18.71
N VAL A 23 -23.07 -5.29 -18.04
CA VAL A 23 -23.28 -6.57 -18.71
C VAL A 23 -24.74 -6.88 -19.00
N ASN A 24 -25.63 -5.90 -18.77
CA ASN A 24 -27.06 -5.97 -19.04
C ASN A 24 -27.80 -7.05 -18.20
N ASP A 25 -27.37 -7.24 -16.97
CA ASP A 25 -27.97 -8.17 -15.99
C ASP A 25 -28.34 -7.47 -14.68
N THR A 26 -29.15 -6.42 -14.79
CA THR A 26 -29.55 -5.58 -13.63
C THR A 26 -30.33 -6.36 -12.57
N SER A 27 -30.97 -7.47 -12.94
CA SER A 27 -31.68 -8.35 -12.02
C SER A 27 -30.77 -9.28 -11.22
N GLY A 28 -29.49 -9.43 -11.62
CA GLY A 28 -28.55 -10.39 -11.03
C GLY A 28 -28.92 -11.85 -11.24
N ALA A 29 -29.78 -12.13 -12.24
CA ALA A 29 -30.27 -13.47 -12.53
C ALA A 29 -29.16 -14.39 -13.08
N VAL A 30 -28.20 -13.82 -13.77
CA VAL A 30 -27.08 -14.55 -14.39
C VAL A 30 -25.79 -14.33 -13.60
N PHE A 31 -25.51 -13.08 -13.23
CA PHE A 31 -24.33 -12.70 -12.45
C PHE A 31 -24.72 -12.43 -11.01
N THR A 32 -24.86 -13.50 -10.24
CA THR A 32 -25.10 -13.44 -8.80
C THR A 32 -23.86 -12.87 -8.08
N ASP A 33 -24.04 -12.40 -6.84
CA ASP A 33 -22.94 -11.91 -6.01
C ASP A 33 -21.85 -12.97 -5.84
N THR A 34 -22.24 -14.23 -5.69
CA THR A 34 -21.30 -15.36 -5.57
C THR A 34 -20.38 -15.50 -6.79
N LEU A 35 -20.87 -15.16 -7.99
CA LEU A 35 -20.06 -15.20 -9.22
C LEU A 35 -19.24 -13.93 -9.43
N LEU A 36 -19.79 -12.77 -9.09
CA LEU A 36 -19.10 -11.49 -9.32
C LEU A 36 -18.08 -11.16 -8.24
N MET A 37 -18.27 -11.57 -6.99
CA MET A 37 -17.37 -11.23 -5.89
C MET A 37 -15.92 -11.71 -6.12
N PRO A 38 -15.67 -12.93 -6.59
CA PRO A 38 -14.30 -13.35 -6.97
C PRO A 38 -13.70 -12.50 -8.09
N LEU A 39 -14.51 -12.08 -9.07
CA LEU A 39 -14.08 -11.20 -10.17
C LEU A 39 -13.76 -9.81 -9.66
N LEU A 40 -14.60 -9.25 -8.77
CA LEU A 40 -14.37 -7.99 -8.10
C LEU A 40 -13.08 -8.02 -7.27
N ASN A 41 -12.85 -9.08 -6.50
CA ASN A 41 -11.61 -9.24 -5.75
C ASN A 41 -10.38 -9.34 -6.65
N SER A 42 -10.52 -9.99 -7.82
CA SER A 42 -9.44 -10.04 -8.81
C SER A 42 -9.14 -8.64 -9.38
N ALA A 43 -10.19 -7.89 -9.73
CA ALA A 43 -10.07 -6.50 -10.19
C ALA A 43 -9.47 -5.59 -9.10
N TYR A 44 -9.86 -5.78 -7.84
CA TYR A 44 -9.40 -5.00 -6.70
C TYR A 44 -7.89 -5.18 -6.44
N ARG A 45 -7.40 -6.43 -6.49
CA ARG A 45 -5.96 -6.71 -6.40
C ARG A 45 -5.19 -6.21 -7.63
N GLY A 46 -5.80 -6.30 -8.82
CA GLY A 46 -5.24 -5.73 -10.05
C GLY A 46 -5.06 -4.22 -9.92
N LEU A 47 -6.07 -3.52 -9.42
CA LEU A 47 -6.03 -2.08 -9.17
C LEU A 47 -4.94 -1.70 -8.16
N GLN A 48 -4.79 -2.46 -7.05
CA GLN A 48 -3.72 -2.21 -6.07
C GLN A 48 -2.34 -2.30 -6.74
N ARG A 49 -2.13 -3.34 -7.56
CA ARG A 49 -0.85 -3.52 -8.28
C ARG A 49 -0.57 -2.36 -9.23
N GLU A 50 -1.55 -1.97 -10.02
CA GLU A 50 -1.44 -0.86 -10.97
C GLU A 50 -1.10 0.46 -10.26
N LEU A 51 -1.73 0.73 -9.11
CA LEU A 51 -1.45 1.90 -8.28
C LEU A 51 -0.01 1.83 -7.72
N ALA A 52 0.42 0.68 -7.21
CA ALA A 52 1.76 0.49 -6.68
C ALA A 52 2.85 0.65 -7.76
N GLU A 53 2.64 0.13 -8.98
CA GLU A 53 3.54 0.31 -10.12
C GLU A 53 3.70 1.79 -10.52
N ASN A 54 2.66 2.59 -10.29
CA ASN A 54 2.69 4.04 -10.49
C ASN A 54 3.16 4.84 -9.25
N GLY A 55 3.68 4.17 -8.23
CA GLY A 55 4.21 4.79 -7.02
C GLY A 55 3.14 5.33 -6.07
N VAL A 56 1.89 4.93 -6.25
CA VAL A 56 0.76 5.32 -5.39
C VAL A 56 0.54 4.24 -4.33
N SER A 57 1.00 4.48 -3.12
CA SER A 57 0.72 3.61 -1.97
C SER A 57 -0.66 3.93 -1.39
N VAL A 58 -1.59 3.01 -1.51
CA VAL A 58 -3.01 3.25 -1.18
C VAL A 58 -3.31 3.08 0.29
N LEU A 59 -2.73 2.09 0.92
CA LEU A 59 -2.95 1.76 2.33
C LEU A 59 -1.62 1.70 3.06
N MET A 60 -1.29 2.80 3.71
CA MET A 60 -0.12 2.86 4.58
C MET A 60 -0.55 2.69 6.03
N GLU A 61 0.01 1.72 6.71
CA GLU A 61 -0.21 1.48 8.13
C GLU A 61 1.10 1.55 8.89
N GLN A 62 1.02 1.76 10.20
CA GLN A 62 2.17 1.79 11.09
C GLN A 62 1.92 0.83 12.24
N GLN A 63 2.91 0.01 12.53
CA GLN A 63 2.90 -0.88 13.68
C GLN A 63 4.23 -0.83 14.41
N ASP A 64 4.16 -0.85 15.75
CA ASP A 64 5.33 -0.95 16.61
C ASP A 64 5.59 -2.42 16.92
N ILE A 65 6.84 -2.86 16.72
CA ILE A 65 7.32 -4.22 16.95
C ILE A 65 8.44 -4.13 17.98
N GLU A 66 8.30 -4.84 19.08
CA GLU A 66 9.32 -4.90 20.13
C GLU A 66 10.28 -6.04 19.86
N LEU A 67 11.57 -5.72 19.80
CA LEU A 67 12.67 -6.65 19.67
C LEU A 67 13.38 -6.72 21.02
N ASP A 68 13.14 -7.79 21.75
CA ASP A 68 13.80 -8.01 23.02
C ASP A 68 15.23 -8.49 22.82
N GLN A 69 16.12 -8.01 23.71
CA GLN A 69 17.47 -8.52 23.78
C GLN A 69 17.44 -9.98 24.27
N ASN A 70 18.04 -10.87 23.49
CA ASN A 70 18.18 -12.27 23.89
C ASN A 70 19.23 -12.40 24.99
N VAL A 71 18.84 -12.94 26.13
CA VAL A 71 19.70 -13.10 27.33
C VAL A 71 20.94 -13.93 27.03
N SER A 72 20.85 -14.91 26.13
CA SER A 72 21.96 -15.82 25.83
C SER A 72 22.99 -15.22 24.86
N THR A 73 22.55 -14.42 23.90
CA THR A 73 23.42 -13.82 22.87
C THR A 73 23.79 -12.38 23.19
N GLY A 74 23.05 -11.73 24.07
CA GLY A 74 23.21 -10.30 24.37
C GLY A 74 22.78 -9.37 23.23
N VAL A 75 22.07 -9.87 22.21
CA VAL A 75 21.69 -9.13 21.01
C VAL A 75 20.21 -9.40 20.69
N THR A 76 19.51 -8.42 20.08
CA THR A 76 18.15 -8.61 19.59
C THR A 76 18.12 -9.54 18.37
N ASN A 77 16.93 -10.00 17.99
CA ASN A 77 16.72 -10.71 16.75
C ASN A 77 17.22 -9.88 15.55
N THR A 78 17.79 -10.57 14.58
CA THR A 78 18.32 -9.98 13.34
C THR A 78 17.36 -10.12 12.16
N GLU A 79 16.19 -10.69 12.40
CA GLU A 79 15.17 -10.95 11.38
C GLU A 79 13.77 -10.73 11.96
N ILE A 80 12.89 -10.08 11.17
CA ILE A 80 11.44 -10.01 11.40
C ILE A 80 10.76 -10.58 10.16
N SER A 81 10.03 -11.67 10.33
CA SER A 81 9.31 -12.37 9.27
C SER A 81 7.97 -12.90 9.78
N ASP A 82 7.18 -13.50 8.95
CA ASP A 82 5.91 -14.16 9.35
C ASP A 82 6.15 -15.33 10.31
N ALA A 83 7.34 -15.93 10.27
CA ALA A 83 7.72 -17.08 11.09
C ALA A 83 8.57 -16.70 12.31
N SER A 84 9.02 -15.45 12.43
CA SER A 84 9.85 -15.00 13.55
C SER A 84 9.01 -14.65 14.79
N SER A 85 9.69 -14.46 15.91
CA SER A 85 9.09 -13.84 17.10
C SER A 85 10.00 -12.68 17.53
N PRO A 86 9.50 -11.44 17.45
CA PRO A 86 8.18 -11.03 17.02
C PRO A 86 7.93 -11.19 15.51
N GLN A 87 6.65 -11.30 15.12
CA GLN A 87 6.24 -11.47 13.75
C GLN A 87 6.06 -10.15 13.01
N LEU A 88 6.22 -10.21 11.68
CA LEU A 88 5.78 -9.17 10.78
C LEU A 88 4.23 -9.09 10.81
N PRO A 89 3.62 -7.89 10.62
CA PRO A 89 2.17 -7.80 10.45
C PRO A 89 1.69 -8.71 9.31
N THR A 90 0.67 -9.54 9.56
CA THR A 90 0.18 -10.55 8.61
C THR A 90 -0.39 -9.96 7.31
N ASP A 91 -0.68 -8.68 7.33
CA ASP A 91 -1.17 -7.91 6.19
C ASP A 91 -0.11 -7.00 5.56
N CYS A 92 1.15 -7.12 5.96
CA CYS A 92 2.27 -6.37 5.38
C CYS A 92 2.57 -6.88 3.98
N LEU A 93 2.39 -6.00 2.97
CA LEU A 93 2.81 -6.26 1.61
C LEU A 93 4.27 -5.89 1.41
N MET A 94 4.65 -4.68 1.84
CA MET A 94 6.01 -4.17 1.70
C MET A 94 6.30 -3.07 2.73
N PRO A 95 7.41 -3.16 3.49
CA PRO A 95 7.84 -2.09 4.38
C PRO A 95 8.50 -0.95 3.58
N HIS A 96 8.11 0.29 3.89
CA HIS A 96 8.62 1.49 3.24
C HIS A 96 9.68 2.21 4.06
N VAL A 97 9.38 2.42 5.34
CA VAL A 97 10.25 3.16 6.27
C VAL A 97 10.21 2.49 7.63
N LEU A 98 11.36 2.38 8.26
CA LEU A 98 11.49 1.91 9.62
C LEU A 98 12.10 3.02 10.49
N TRP A 99 11.63 3.09 11.73
CA TRP A 99 12.22 3.90 12.78
C TRP A 99 12.50 3.04 13.98
N GLU A 100 13.48 3.42 14.75
CA GLU A 100 13.87 2.71 15.97
C GLU A 100 13.86 3.62 17.20
N ARG A 101 13.63 3.02 18.36
CA ARG A 101 13.74 3.66 19.67
C ARG A 101 14.10 2.59 20.70
N ALA A 102 14.93 2.94 21.70
CA ALA A 102 15.15 2.05 22.84
C ALA A 102 13.84 1.78 23.59
N THR A 103 13.50 0.51 23.81
CA THR A 103 12.23 0.13 24.46
C THR A 103 12.10 0.71 25.87
N ALA A 104 13.23 0.81 26.61
CA ALA A 104 13.24 1.38 27.95
C ALA A 104 12.91 2.89 27.97
N ASN A 105 13.07 3.60 26.86
CA ASN A 105 12.95 5.05 26.78
C ASN A 105 11.68 5.44 26.02
N THR A 106 10.51 5.19 26.58
CA THR A 106 9.20 5.47 25.92
C THR A 106 8.95 6.95 25.61
N GLY A 107 9.66 7.87 26.25
CA GLY A 107 9.59 9.30 25.98
C GLY A 107 10.47 9.80 24.84
N ASP A 108 11.39 8.99 24.34
CA ASP A 108 12.29 9.38 23.26
C ASP A 108 11.58 9.37 21.90
N VAL A 109 12.09 10.20 21.01
CA VAL A 109 11.61 10.28 19.63
C VAL A 109 12.16 9.09 18.83
N PHE A 110 11.34 8.52 17.96
CA PHE A 110 11.79 7.51 17.00
C PHE A 110 12.79 8.10 16.01
N VAL A 111 13.90 7.40 15.81
CA VAL A 111 14.96 7.77 14.87
C VAL A 111 14.81 6.98 13.59
N PRO A 112 14.84 7.58 12.39
CA PRO A 112 14.73 6.85 11.14
C PRO A 112 15.93 5.93 10.93
N MET A 113 15.65 4.71 10.44
CA MET A 113 16.65 3.74 10.04
C MET A 113 16.94 3.87 8.54
N GLU A 114 18.18 3.63 8.14
CA GLU A 114 18.57 3.66 6.73
C GLU A 114 18.26 2.32 6.05
N LYS A 115 17.63 2.38 4.85
CA LYS A 115 17.36 1.19 4.06
C LYS A 115 18.62 0.79 3.27
N PHE A 116 19.09 -0.42 3.49
CA PHE A 116 20.20 -0.99 2.75
C PHE A 116 19.67 -1.64 1.45
N THR A 117 20.22 -1.24 0.31
CA THR A 117 19.75 -1.65 -1.02
C THR A 117 20.85 -2.33 -1.87
N SER A 118 21.95 -2.76 -1.28
CA SER A 118 23.04 -3.42 -2.02
C SER A 118 22.64 -4.85 -2.42
N GLY A 119 22.89 -5.22 -3.67
CA GLY A 119 22.57 -6.55 -4.19
C GLY A 119 23.37 -7.72 -3.57
N GLY A 120 24.33 -7.44 -2.68
CA GLY A 120 25.16 -8.44 -1.98
C GLY A 120 24.61 -8.90 -0.62
N GLY A 121 23.44 -8.38 -0.19
CA GLY A 121 22.93 -8.59 1.16
C GLY A 121 23.57 -7.67 2.20
N MET A 122 22.95 -7.63 3.38
CA MET A 122 23.42 -6.78 4.48
C MET A 122 24.81 -7.21 4.97
N LEU A 123 25.68 -6.23 5.16
CA LEU A 123 27.02 -6.48 5.68
C LEU A 123 26.94 -7.06 7.09
N ASN A 124 27.84 -8.01 7.40
CA ASN A 124 27.99 -8.56 8.73
C ASN A 124 28.69 -7.54 9.64
N LEU A 125 27.92 -6.55 10.10
CA LEU A 125 28.41 -5.51 11.00
C LEU A 125 28.28 -5.95 12.45
N GLN A 126 29.17 -5.40 13.30
CA GLN A 126 29.08 -5.66 14.74
C GLN A 126 27.81 -5.02 15.32
N PRO A 127 27.09 -5.72 16.21
CA PRO A 127 25.96 -5.17 16.95
C PRO A 127 26.32 -3.88 17.67
N SER A 128 25.40 -2.93 17.70
CA SER A 128 25.54 -1.66 18.42
C SER A 128 24.35 -1.44 19.35
N CYS A 129 24.31 -0.31 20.07
CA CYS A 129 23.13 0.01 20.90
C CYS A 129 21.84 0.17 20.09
N TYR A 130 21.95 0.46 18.79
CA TYR A 130 20.83 0.67 17.87
C TYR A 130 21.00 -0.16 16.61
N LEU A 131 19.88 -0.46 15.93
CA LEU A 131 19.86 -1.27 14.70
C LEU A 131 20.45 -0.51 13.51
N ARG A 132 20.08 0.77 13.34
CA ARG A 132 20.53 1.75 12.33
C ARG A 132 20.16 1.41 10.88
N LEU A 133 20.38 0.15 10.44
CA LEU A 133 20.18 -0.31 9.07
C LEU A 133 19.16 -1.43 9.02
N TRP A 134 18.44 -1.48 7.90
CA TRP A 134 17.50 -2.56 7.61
C TRP A 134 17.50 -2.90 6.12
N GLU A 135 17.19 -4.15 5.78
CA GLU A 135 17.05 -4.64 4.42
C GLU A 135 15.73 -5.40 4.29
N TRP A 136 14.98 -5.15 3.20
CA TRP A 136 13.85 -5.99 2.83
C TRP A 136 14.31 -7.00 1.79
N ARG A 137 14.27 -8.27 2.13
CA ARG A 137 14.70 -9.35 1.24
C ARG A 137 13.98 -10.64 1.61
N GLU A 138 13.51 -11.39 0.60
CA GLU A 138 12.85 -12.68 0.79
C GLU A 138 11.66 -12.63 1.76
N ASP A 139 10.83 -11.56 1.61
CA ASP A 139 9.66 -11.29 2.47
C ASP A 139 9.99 -11.17 3.97
N LYS A 140 11.18 -10.67 4.29
CA LYS A 140 11.65 -10.44 5.65
C LYS A 140 12.36 -9.10 5.78
N ILE A 141 12.30 -8.55 6.97
CA ILE A 141 13.13 -7.42 7.38
C ILE A 141 14.38 -7.99 8.05
N ASN A 142 15.54 -7.80 7.42
CA ASN A 142 16.83 -8.14 7.99
C ASN A 142 17.42 -6.94 8.74
N LEU A 143 17.99 -7.18 9.91
CA LEU A 143 18.52 -6.20 10.84
C LEU A 143 19.92 -6.59 11.28
N ILE A 144 20.72 -5.63 11.78
CA ILE A 144 22.08 -5.93 12.28
C ILE A 144 22.05 -6.50 13.71
N GLY A 145 20.97 -6.33 14.42
CA GLY A 145 20.88 -6.65 15.84
C GLY A 145 21.39 -5.52 16.74
N ALA A 146 20.73 -5.34 17.87
CA ALA A 146 21.09 -4.34 18.86
C ALA A 146 21.46 -4.99 20.20
N THR A 147 22.34 -4.34 20.96
CA THR A 147 22.77 -4.79 22.29
C THR A 147 21.84 -4.36 23.42
N GLN A 148 20.66 -3.84 23.08
CA GLN A 148 19.58 -3.50 23.99
C GLN A 148 18.22 -3.76 23.31
N SER A 149 17.15 -3.89 24.10
CA SER A 149 15.80 -4.03 23.54
C SER A 149 15.39 -2.77 22.77
N ILE A 150 14.89 -2.95 21.57
CA ILE A 150 14.53 -1.88 20.63
C ILE A 150 13.06 -2.02 20.21
N THR A 151 12.32 -0.93 20.23
CA THR A 151 11.01 -0.85 19.56
C THR A 151 11.22 -0.32 18.16
N VAL A 152 10.87 -1.13 17.17
CA VAL A 152 10.90 -0.77 15.74
C VAL A 152 9.50 -0.37 15.32
N ARG A 153 9.34 0.83 14.78
CA ARG A 153 8.12 1.27 14.12
C ARG A 153 8.23 1.03 12.64
N VAL A 154 7.41 0.13 12.13
CA VAL A 154 7.35 -0.22 10.70
C VAL A 154 6.21 0.55 10.06
N ARG A 155 6.49 1.35 9.03
CA ARG A 155 5.49 1.87 8.12
C ARG A 155 5.50 1.04 6.85
N TYR A 156 4.39 0.41 6.54
CA TYR A 156 4.29 -0.56 5.47
C TYR A 156 3.03 -0.35 4.62
N GLU A 157 3.09 -0.83 3.40
CA GLU A 157 1.92 -0.97 2.55
C GLU A 157 1.18 -2.24 2.94
N LYS A 158 -0.13 -2.10 3.15
CA LYS A 158 -1.01 -3.17 3.57
C LYS A 158 -1.63 -3.88 2.38
N VAL A 159 -1.77 -5.18 2.45
CA VAL A 159 -2.57 -5.96 1.50
C VAL A 159 -4.04 -5.55 1.63
N LEU A 160 -4.71 -5.33 0.50
CA LEU A 160 -6.15 -5.05 0.50
C LEU A 160 -6.93 -6.25 1.05
N PRO A 161 -7.89 -6.02 1.96
CA PRO A 161 -8.73 -7.09 2.49
C PRO A 161 -9.57 -7.70 1.36
N ILE A 162 -9.85 -9.01 1.50
CA ILE A 162 -10.75 -9.69 0.59
C ILE A 162 -12.19 -9.23 0.90
N LEU A 163 -12.88 -8.77 -0.14
CA LEU A 163 -14.29 -8.42 -0.04
C LEU A 163 -15.12 -9.70 -0.05
N THR A 164 -15.98 -9.88 0.94
CA THR A 164 -16.84 -11.07 1.11
C THR A 164 -18.32 -10.74 0.98
N LEU A 165 -18.69 -9.53 1.40
CA LEU A 165 -20.07 -9.03 1.38
C LEU A 165 -20.18 -7.78 0.51
N GLY A 166 -21.35 -7.53 -0.05
CA GLY A 166 -21.63 -6.30 -0.79
C GLY A 166 -21.48 -5.04 0.07
N THR A 167 -21.65 -5.15 1.38
CA THR A 167 -21.51 -4.07 2.36
C THR A 167 -20.07 -3.78 2.76
N ASP A 168 -19.12 -4.61 2.33
CA ASP A 168 -17.71 -4.40 2.66
C ASP A 168 -17.19 -3.10 2.04
N PRO A 169 -16.45 -2.27 2.79
CA PRO A 169 -15.95 -1.00 2.29
C PRO A 169 -14.79 -1.22 1.32
N VAL A 170 -14.87 -0.61 0.16
CA VAL A 170 -13.75 -0.49 -0.79
C VAL A 170 -12.76 0.53 -0.25
N GLN A 171 -11.59 0.10 0.18
CA GLN A 171 -10.63 0.96 0.88
C GLN A 171 -9.90 1.95 -0.05
N ILE A 172 -10.05 1.82 -1.36
CA ILE A 172 -9.54 2.78 -2.34
C ILE A 172 -10.64 3.79 -2.67
N ARG A 173 -10.43 5.04 -2.30
CA ARG A 173 -11.41 6.10 -2.54
C ARG A 173 -11.66 6.33 -4.01
N SER A 174 -12.91 6.47 -4.40
CA SER A 174 -13.34 6.73 -5.79
C SER A 174 -12.95 5.64 -6.78
N ALA A 175 -12.77 4.39 -6.32
CA ALA A 175 -12.43 3.26 -7.18
C ALA A 175 -13.64 2.55 -7.79
N THR A 176 -14.88 2.95 -7.46
CA THR A 176 -16.11 2.28 -7.88
C THR A 176 -16.17 2.09 -9.40
N ASP A 177 -15.89 3.16 -10.17
CA ASP A 177 -15.95 3.11 -11.63
C ASP A 177 -14.87 2.16 -12.19
N ALA A 178 -13.63 2.28 -11.73
CA ALA A 178 -12.53 1.42 -12.16
C ALA A 178 -12.83 -0.05 -11.87
N LEU A 179 -13.32 -0.35 -10.66
CA LEU A 179 -13.68 -1.69 -10.24
C LEU A 179 -14.90 -2.23 -10.98
N GLY A 180 -15.93 -1.39 -11.17
CA GLY A 180 -17.14 -1.77 -11.89
C GLY A 180 -16.84 -2.15 -13.35
N TYR A 181 -16.09 -1.30 -14.07
CA TYR A 181 -15.68 -1.60 -15.45
C TYR A 181 -14.77 -2.84 -15.53
N ALA A 182 -13.78 -2.96 -14.65
CA ALA A 182 -12.87 -4.12 -14.66
C ALA A 182 -13.62 -5.43 -14.33
N THR A 183 -14.51 -5.41 -13.34
CA THR A 183 -15.34 -6.57 -12.98
C THR A 183 -16.29 -6.95 -14.12
N ALA A 184 -16.94 -5.97 -14.76
CA ALA A 184 -17.79 -6.19 -15.93
C ALA A 184 -17.01 -6.77 -17.11
N ALA A 185 -15.77 -6.30 -17.35
CA ALA A 185 -14.91 -6.84 -18.39
C ALA A 185 -14.57 -8.33 -18.15
N LEU A 186 -14.25 -8.68 -16.91
CA LEU A 186 -14.00 -10.08 -16.53
C LEU A 186 -15.26 -10.93 -16.68
N ALA A 187 -16.42 -10.42 -16.29
CA ALA A 187 -17.72 -11.08 -16.44
C ALA A 187 -18.09 -11.26 -17.93
N ALA A 188 -17.93 -10.24 -18.77
CA ALA A 188 -18.15 -10.34 -20.21
C ALA A 188 -17.20 -11.37 -20.87
N ARG A 189 -15.93 -11.40 -20.45
CA ARG A 189 -14.94 -12.36 -20.93
C ARG A 189 -15.31 -13.79 -20.55
N SER A 190 -15.83 -14.03 -19.35
CA SER A 190 -16.26 -15.37 -18.90
C SER A 190 -17.41 -15.92 -19.74
N ARG A 191 -18.22 -15.05 -20.35
CA ARG A 191 -19.31 -15.41 -21.28
C ARG A 191 -18.90 -15.47 -22.74
N GLY A 192 -17.65 -15.20 -23.08
CA GLY A 192 -17.19 -15.15 -24.45
C GLY A 192 -17.54 -13.89 -25.23
N ALA A 193 -18.12 -12.87 -24.58
CA ALA A 193 -18.43 -11.56 -25.17
C ALA A 193 -17.16 -10.71 -25.33
N ARG A 194 -16.24 -11.13 -26.19
CA ARG A 194 -14.88 -10.57 -26.30
C ARG A 194 -14.88 -9.10 -26.69
N ALA A 195 -15.71 -8.67 -27.62
CA ALA A 195 -15.77 -7.28 -28.05
C ALA A 195 -16.16 -6.36 -26.88
N LEU A 196 -17.24 -6.69 -26.18
CA LEU A 196 -17.68 -5.96 -24.99
C LEU A 196 -16.58 -5.95 -23.88
N ALA A 197 -15.89 -7.07 -23.69
CA ALA A 197 -14.82 -7.15 -22.70
C ALA A 197 -13.65 -6.21 -23.02
N VAL A 198 -13.29 -6.05 -24.29
CA VAL A 198 -12.22 -5.14 -24.73
C VAL A 198 -12.63 -3.68 -24.50
N ASP A 199 -13.87 -3.31 -24.86
CA ASP A 199 -14.40 -1.96 -24.66
C ASP A 199 -14.44 -1.60 -23.16
N LEU A 200 -14.90 -2.52 -22.31
CA LEU A 200 -14.96 -2.35 -20.86
C LEU A 200 -13.56 -2.27 -20.22
N LEU A 201 -12.57 -3.03 -20.74
CA LEU A 201 -11.19 -2.92 -20.31
C LEU A 201 -10.61 -1.54 -20.63
N GLY A 202 -10.88 -0.99 -21.82
CA GLY A 202 -10.48 0.37 -22.19
C GLY A 202 -11.08 1.43 -21.25
N ALA A 203 -12.37 1.28 -20.91
CA ALA A 203 -13.02 2.16 -19.93
C ALA A 203 -12.42 2.01 -18.52
N ALA A 204 -12.11 0.78 -18.09
CA ALA A 204 -11.45 0.50 -16.81
C ALA A 204 -10.07 1.18 -16.75
N GLN A 205 -9.26 1.04 -17.81
CA GLN A 205 -7.94 1.66 -17.88
C GLN A 205 -8.02 3.18 -17.77
N THR A 206 -8.95 3.80 -18.50
CA THR A 206 -9.18 5.25 -18.39
C THR A 206 -9.59 5.68 -16.98
N ALA A 207 -10.43 4.89 -16.30
CA ALA A 207 -10.84 5.16 -14.93
C ALA A 207 -9.67 5.01 -13.95
N ILE A 208 -8.79 4.02 -14.15
CA ILE A 208 -7.57 3.81 -13.36
C ILE A 208 -6.60 4.98 -13.55
N GLU A 209 -6.34 5.41 -14.78
CA GLU A 209 -5.49 6.57 -15.07
C GLU A 209 -6.00 7.85 -14.41
N ASN A 210 -7.30 8.08 -14.44
CA ASN A 210 -7.93 9.20 -13.74
C ASN A 210 -7.75 9.11 -12.23
N LEU A 211 -7.81 7.89 -11.67
CA LEU A 211 -7.59 7.64 -10.26
C LEU A 211 -6.13 7.90 -9.88
N ILE A 212 -5.16 7.37 -10.62
CA ILE A 212 -3.73 7.62 -10.46
C ILE A 212 -3.44 9.13 -10.48
N ASN A 213 -3.93 9.84 -11.49
CA ASN A 213 -3.76 11.28 -11.62
C ASN A 213 -4.32 12.05 -10.42
N ARG A 214 -5.41 11.57 -9.82
CA ARG A 214 -6.00 12.19 -8.61
C ARG A 214 -5.10 12.01 -7.39
N TYR A 215 -4.47 10.85 -7.22
CA TYR A 215 -3.56 10.57 -6.10
C TYR A 215 -2.21 11.30 -6.26
N ILE A 216 -1.67 11.38 -7.46
CA ILE A 216 -0.38 12.03 -7.73
C ILE A 216 -0.45 13.57 -7.66
N ARG A 217 -1.58 14.18 -8.03
CA ARG A 217 -1.73 15.65 -8.03
C ARG A 217 -1.39 16.35 -6.70
N PRO A 218 -1.82 15.87 -5.52
CA PRO A 218 -1.45 16.50 -4.25
C PRO A 218 0.05 16.47 -3.98
N GLU A 219 0.74 15.43 -4.42
CA GLU A 219 2.18 15.28 -4.23
C GLU A 219 3.00 16.17 -5.18
N GLN A 220 2.48 16.44 -6.37
CA GLN A 220 3.10 17.35 -7.34
C GLN A 220 2.96 18.82 -6.98
N THR A 221 2.00 19.22 -6.14
CA THR A 221 1.80 20.62 -5.75
C THR A 221 2.89 21.17 -4.81
N THR A 222 3.73 20.31 -4.24
CA THR A 222 5.00 20.72 -3.64
C THR A 222 6.10 20.95 -4.69
N GLY A 223 5.69 21.30 -5.91
CA GLY A 223 6.61 21.64 -6.98
C GLY A 223 7.63 22.65 -6.49
N ARG A 224 8.88 22.24 -6.42
CA ARG A 224 10.01 23.14 -6.26
C ARG A 224 9.81 24.24 -7.30
N ARG A 225 9.37 25.44 -6.85
CA ARG A 225 9.41 26.62 -7.70
C ARG A 225 10.83 26.69 -8.21
N ARG A 226 11.05 26.36 -9.49
CA ARG A 226 12.33 26.62 -10.14
C ARG A 226 12.56 28.10 -9.92
N LYS A 227 13.58 28.45 -9.12
CA LYS A 227 14.03 29.84 -9.04
C LYS A 227 14.21 30.30 -10.47
N PRO A 228 13.59 31.41 -10.89
CA PRO A 228 13.77 31.89 -12.24
C PRO A 228 15.28 32.00 -12.50
N TYR A 229 15.73 31.40 -13.57
CA TYR A 229 17.11 31.49 -14.00
C TYR A 229 17.33 32.97 -14.34
N GLY A 230 17.99 33.74 -13.46
CA GLY A 230 18.15 35.15 -13.71
C GLY A 230 18.38 36.05 -12.51
N TYR A 231 18.21 35.58 -11.27
CA TYR A 231 18.63 36.39 -10.13
C TYR A 231 20.12 36.18 -9.80
N ARG A 232 21.00 36.48 -10.75
CA ARG A 232 22.36 36.89 -10.41
C ARG A 232 22.25 38.32 -9.83
N ARG A 233 22.32 38.45 -8.51
CA ARG A 233 22.65 39.68 -7.86
C ARG A 233 23.94 40.20 -8.51
N GLY A 234 23.84 41.29 -9.24
CA GLY A 234 25.04 42.02 -9.71
C GLY A 234 25.86 42.37 -8.46
N VAL A 235 27.07 41.88 -8.43
CA VAL A 235 28.08 42.34 -7.50
C VAL A 235 28.45 43.73 -8.04
N VAL A 236 27.98 44.74 -7.35
CA VAL A 236 28.47 46.14 -7.59
C VAL A 236 29.83 46.21 -6.90
N TYR A 237 30.88 46.25 -7.69
CA TYR A 237 32.19 46.69 -7.22
C TYR A 237 32.19 48.22 -7.13
N LEU A 238 32.36 48.76 -5.94
CA LEU A 238 32.77 50.11 -5.69
C LEU A 238 34.28 50.15 -5.72
#